data_7bf1896328c92d6d64fe115c8a2c3c5e
#
_entry.id   7bf1896328c92d6d64fe115c8a2c3c5e
#
_cell.length_a   1.000
_cell.length_b   1.000
_cell.length_c   1.000
_cell.angle_alpha   90.00
_cell.angle_beta   90.00
_cell.angle_gamma   90.00
#
_symmetry.space_group_name_H-M   'P 1'
#
loop_
_entity.id
_entity.type
_entity.pdbx_description
1 polymer ?
#
loop_
_entity_poly.entity_id
_entity_poly.type
_entity_poly.pdbx_seq_one_letter_code
_entity_poly.pdbx_strand_id
1 'polypeptide(L)'
;MTNKGWRAALVISAGIGLSFNASAGFKVVALGVNGGVEEGNLTSYLIRSDDQTRYVGLDAGSVLPGIGKALEKSSFPDITAENSAPLTPKGAVFRNLISAYFISHGHLDHLAGLIIASPQDSKKPIYGSAETIDTLRQYYFNWKVWPNFSDSGSGQRLGTYRLNAPRPEQRFSLGLSGLDGVIYPLSHGGVSSSMLLVSRNNESFAYFGDTGADKLEKSRHLDAVWRVLGNEIKQKRLKGLIIETSFTNQMPENQLFGHLTPALLLGELKNLEGYAGGEGSLKGLKVVISHIKPSLTAGADPRAEIHHQLEQNNHLGVNFLFMQQGDSLEF
;
A
#
# COMPACT_ATOMS: atom_id res chain seq x y z
N MET A 1 77.10 33.32 13.86
CA MET A 1 75.66 33.67 13.82
C MET A 1 74.97 32.69 12.86
N THR A 2 74.36 31.65 13.39
CA THR A 2 73.76 30.56 12.62
C THR A 2 72.26 30.58 12.79
N ASN A 3 71.58 30.85 11.70
CA ASN A 3 70.13 30.92 11.60
C ASN A 3 69.56 29.48 11.36
N LYS A 4 68.83 28.91 12.31
CA LYS A 4 68.09 27.65 12.15
C LYS A 4 66.66 27.96 11.72
N GLY A 5 66.35 27.67 10.44
CA GLY A 5 64.98 27.69 9.92
C GLY A 5 64.20 26.47 10.35
N TRP A 6 63.08 26.67 11.00
CA TRP A 6 62.10 25.62 11.31
C TRP A 6 61.14 25.43 10.09
N ARG A 7 61.09 24.25 9.54
CA ARG A 7 60.08 23.86 8.56
C ARG A 7 58.90 23.22 9.30
N ALA A 8 57.74 23.88 9.27
CA ALA A 8 56.50 23.33 9.74
C ALA A 8 55.95 22.34 8.67
N ALA A 9 55.76 21.08 9.07
CA ALA A 9 55.10 20.09 8.24
C ALA A 9 53.59 20.21 8.44
N LEU A 10 52.86 20.48 7.38
CA LEU A 10 51.40 20.53 7.37
C LEU A 10 50.89 19.09 7.18
N VAL A 11 50.29 18.51 8.21
CA VAL A 11 49.62 17.22 8.15
C VAL A 11 48.19 17.47 7.69
N ILE A 12 47.88 17.14 6.44
CA ILE A 12 46.49 17.14 5.92
C ILE A 12 45.89 15.76 6.29
N SER A 13 45.04 15.73 7.32
CA SER A 13 44.19 14.57 7.60
C SER A 13 43.00 14.57 6.66
N ALA A 14 43.02 13.72 5.64
CA ALA A 14 41.84 13.43 4.83
C ALA A 14 40.86 12.60 5.68
N GLY A 15 39.86 13.27 6.22
CA GLY A 15 38.70 12.61 6.85
C GLY A 15 37.88 11.93 5.77
N ILE A 16 37.91 10.61 5.69
CA ILE A 16 36.96 9.82 4.90
C ILE A 16 35.62 9.90 5.64
N GLY A 17 34.76 10.81 5.19
CA GLY A 17 33.37 10.86 5.62
C GLY A 17 32.65 9.62 5.12
N LEU A 18 32.50 8.60 5.95
CA LEU A 18 31.55 7.52 5.73
C LEU A 18 30.16 8.13 5.82
N SER A 19 29.59 8.48 4.67
CA SER A 19 28.16 8.77 4.56
C SER A 19 27.41 7.47 4.88
N PHE A 20 26.98 7.30 6.10
CA PHE A 20 25.92 6.34 6.41
C PHE A 20 24.68 6.84 5.69
N ASN A 21 24.37 6.24 4.55
CA ASN A 21 23.03 6.29 4.00
C ASN A 21 22.14 5.65 5.07
N ALA A 22 21.48 6.46 5.90
CA ALA A 22 20.40 5.97 6.73
C ALA A 22 19.39 5.32 5.77
N SER A 23 19.21 4.01 5.88
CA SER A 23 18.16 3.28 5.18
C SER A 23 16.86 3.96 5.57
N ALA A 24 16.20 4.60 4.63
CA ALA A 24 14.93 5.25 4.89
C ALA A 24 13.85 4.19 4.75
N GLY A 25 13.42 3.62 5.86
CA GLY A 25 12.31 2.68 5.91
C GLY A 25 10.98 3.28 5.42
N PHE A 26 9.93 2.48 5.52
CA PHE A 26 8.57 2.94 5.21
C PHE A 26 7.71 2.90 6.46
N LYS A 27 6.91 3.93 6.67
CA LYS A 27 5.81 3.93 7.65
C LYS A 27 4.49 3.67 6.93
N VAL A 28 3.77 2.65 7.39
CA VAL A 28 2.42 2.29 6.93
C VAL A 28 1.43 2.56 8.05
N VAL A 29 0.30 3.20 7.73
CA VAL A 29 -0.83 3.42 8.64
C VAL A 29 -2.07 2.75 8.05
N ALA A 30 -2.74 1.89 8.82
CA ALA A 30 -3.96 1.21 8.41
C ALA A 30 -5.19 2.10 8.67
N LEU A 31 -5.83 2.60 7.63
CA LEU A 31 -7.10 3.32 7.73
C LEU A 31 -8.31 2.37 7.65
N GLY A 32 -8.12 1.19 7.09
CA GLY A 32 -9.07 0.11 7.01
C GLY A 32 -8.39 -1.16 6.54
N VAL A 33 -8.82 -2.31 7.06
CA VAL A 33 -8.12 -3.59 6.89
C VAL A 33 -9.02 -4.72 6.40
N ASN A 34 -10.34 -4.51 6.35
CA ASN A 34 -11.32 -5.54 5.98
C ASN A 34 -11.70 -5.47 4.51
N GLY A 35 -12.07 -6.60 3.94
CA GLY A 35 -12.82 -6.68 2.69
C GLY A 35 -14.30 -6.31 2.89
N GLY A 36 -15.00 -6.05 1.78
CA GLY A 36 -16.38 -5.57 1.80
C GLY A 36 -17.36 -6.55 2.41
N VAL A 37 -18.06 -6.17 3.46
CA VAL A 37 -19.32 -6.62 4.06
C VAL A 37 -19.82 -5.47 4.94
N GLU A 38 -18.91 -4.82 5.70
CA GLU A 38 -19.22 -3.80 6.69
C GLU A 38 -18.41 -2.53 6.36
N GLU A 39 -19.08 -1.39 6.27
CA GLU A 39 -18.45 -0.09 6.02
C GLU A 39 -17.70 0.42 7.27
N GLY A 40 -16.79 1.36 7.06
CA GLY A 40 -16.05 2.02 8.14
C GLY A 40 -14.67 1.44 8.43
N ASN A 41 -14.38 0.20 7.99
CA ASN A 41 -13.06 -0.44 8.12
C ASN A 41 -12.60 -1.11 6.82
N LEU A 42 -13.11 -0.64 5.67
CA LEU A 42 -12.78 -1.15 4.33
C LEU A 42 -11.35 -0.81 3.94
N THR A 43 -10.74 -1.67 3.13
CA THR A 43 -9.33 -1.62 2.71
C THR A 43 -8.86 -0.22 2.34
N SER A 44 -7.91 0.30 3.12
CA SER A 44 -7.29 1.61 2.93
C SER A 44 -6.05 1.73 3.80
N TYR A 45 -4.93 2.11 3.22
CA TYR A 45 -3.68 2.31 3.94
C TYR A 45 -3.04 3.63 3.51
N LEU A 46 -2.15 4.14 4.35
CA LEU A 46 -1.26 5.23 4.00
C LEU A 46 0.17 4.74 4.06
N ILE A 47 1.00 5.13 3.09
CA ILE A 47 2.43 4.85 3.09
C ILE A 47 3.23 6.13 2.89
N ARG A 48 4.32 6.29 3.63
CA ARG A 48 5.37 7.27 3.39
C ARG A 48 6.74 6.65 3.62
N SER A 49 7.78 7.26 3.09
CA SER A 49 9.14 6.99 3.53
C SER A 49 9.45 7.77 4.82
N ASP A 50 10.36 7.26 5.66
CA ASP A 50 10.68 7.87 6.95
C ASP A 50 11.29 9.27 6.82
N ASP A 51 11.98 9.55 5.71
CA ASP A 51 12.52 10.87 5.38
C ASP A 51 11.50 11.84 4.77
N GLN A 52 10.22 11.44 4.68
CA GLN A 52 9.14 12.25 4.11
C GLN A 52 8.03 12.47 5.12
N THR A 53 7.29 13.56 4.97
CA THR A 53 6.12 13.89 5.82
C THR A 53 4.79 13.55 5.16
N ARG A 54 4.77 13.43 3.83
CA ARG A 54 3.55 13.22 3.06
C ARG A 54 3.34 11.75 2.72
N TYR A 55 2.08 11.33 2.79
CA TYR A 55 1.64 9.98 2.52
C TYR A 55 1.04 9.85 1.11
N VAL A 56 1.09 8.63 0.60
CA VAL A 56 0.25 8.14 -0.50
C VAL A 56 -0.82 7.23 0.10
N GLY A 57 -2.08 7.45 -0.25
CA GLY A 57 -3.17 6.51 0.03
C GLY A 57 -3.06 5.30 -0.89
N LEU A 58 -3.14 4.11 -0.32
CA LEU A 58 -3.17 2.81 -1.00
C LEU A 58 -4.57 2.26 -0.82
N ASP A 59 -5.37 2.35 -1.84
CA ASP A 59 -6.83 2.28 -1.80
C ASP A 59 -7.47 3.29 -0.82
N ALA A 60 -8.77 3.36 -0.78
CA ALA A 60 -9.49 4.37 -0.03
C ALA A 60 -10.93 3.93 0.30
N GLY A 61 -11.11 2.67 0.71
CA GLY A 61 -12.40 2.14 1.14
C GLY A 61 -12.93 2.85 2.38
N SER A 62 -12.06 3.08 3.38
CA SER A 62 -12.37 3.86 4.59
C SER A 62 -11.31 4.92 4.83
N VAL A 63 -11.61 6.20 4.62
CA VAL A 63 -10.62 7.28 4.79
C VAL A 63 -10.83 8.02 6.13
N LEU A 64 -11.91 8.80 6.26
CA LEU A 64 -12.11 9.64 7.45
C LEU A 64 -12.35 8.86 8.75
N PRO A 65 -13.10 7.74 8.77
CA PRO A 65 -13.18 6.88 9.96
C PRO A 65 -11.80 6.35 10.37
N GLY A 66 -11.02 5.85 9.40
CA GLY A 66 -9.68 5.33 9.63
C GLY A 66 -8.70 6.36 10.16
N ILE A 67 -8.70 7.59 9.61
CA ILE A 67 -7.89 8.70 10.15
C ILE A 67 -8.29 9.00 11.60
N GLY A 68 -9.58 8.95 11.93
CA GLY A 68 -10.05 9.12 13.32
C GLY A 68 -9.44 8.08 14.24
N LYS A 69 -9.49 6.80 13.87
CA LYS A 69 -8.88 5.71 14.65
C LYS A 69 -7.36 5.82 14.75
N ALA A 70 -6.70 6.24 13.67
CA ALA A 70 -5.26 6.45 13.66
C ALA A 70 -4.81 7.60 14.59
N LEU A 71 -5.60 8.67 14.69
CA LEU A 71 -5.36 9.75 15.65
C LEU A 71 -5.58 9.27 17.10
N GLU A 72 -6.64 8.51 17.37
CA GLU A 72 -6.87 7.88 18.69
C GLU A 72 -5.70 6.99 19.13
N LYS A 73 -5.05 6.29 18.20
CA LYS A 73 -3.90 5.41 18.43
C LYS A 73 -2.54 6.12 18.33
N SER A 74 -2.53 7.46 18.21
CA SER A 74 -1.29 8.25 18.07
C SER A 74 -0.40 7.88 16.88
N SER A 75 -0.99 7.36 15.79
CA SER A 75 -0.26 7.05 14.56
C SER A 75 0.26 8.28 13.81
N PHE A 76 -0.26 9.47 14.18
CA PHE A 76 0.19 10.79 13.72
C PHE A 76 0.58 11.66 14.93
N PRO A 77 1.71 11.37 15.62
CA PRO A 77 2.05 12.02 16.89
C PRO A 77 2.24 13.52 16.77
N ASP A 78 2.64 14.02 15.59
CA ASP A 78 2.89 15.44 15.33
C ASP A 78 1.62 16.24 14.99
N ILE A 79 0.45 15.58 14.89
CA ILE A 79 -0.82 16.23 14.54
C ILE A 79 -1.66 16.45 15.79
N THR A 80 -1.77 17.72 16.20
CA THR A 80 -2.55 18.16 17.35
C THR A 80 -3.65 19.14 16.93
N ALA A 81 -4.60 19.42 17.81
CA ALA A 81 -5.63 20.42 17.53
C ALA A 81 -5.01 21.83 17.31
N GLU A 82 -3.95 22.15 18.04
CA GLU A 82 -3.28 23.45 17.99
C GLU A 82 -2.57 23.66 16.63
N ASN A 83 -1.77 22.68 16.15
CA ASN A 83 -1.01 22.83 14.91
C ASN A 83 -1.81 22.49 13.64
N SER A 84 -3.04 22.02 13.81
CA SER A 84 -3.93 21.72 12.67
C SER A 84 -4.80 22.91 12.27
N ALA A 85 -4.97 23.92 13.10
CA ALA A 85 -5.85 25.04 12.82
C ALA A 85 -5.54 25.74 11.49
N PRO A 86 -6.53 26.17 10.70
CA PRO A 86 -7.97 26.17 10.99
C PRO A 86 -8.70 24.83 10.74
N LEU A 87 -7.99 23.77 10.36
CA LEU A 87 -8.56 22.44 10.17
C LEU A 87 -8.67 21.70 11.52
N THR A 88 -9.50 20.69 11.56
CA THR A 88 -9.41 19.69 12.63
C THR A 88 -8.17 18.80 12.41
N PRO A 89 -7.65 18.08 13.43
CA PRO A 89 -6.58 17.10 13.25
C PRO A 89 -6.87 16.09 12.13
N LYS A 90 -8.11 15.59 12.07
CA LYS A 90 -8.57 14.72 10.99
C LYS A 90 -8.49 15.40 9.62
N GLY A 91 -8.94 16.65 9.52
CA GLY A 91 -8.87 17.46 8.31
C GLY A 91 -7.42 17.74 7.88
N ALA A 92 -6.51 17.97 8.84
CA ALA A 92 -5.10 18.22 8.56
C ALA A 92 -4.43 16.97 7.96
N VAL A 93 -4.64 15.79 8.54
CA VAL A 93 -4.16 14.53 7.94
C VAL A 93 -4.75 14.36 6.53
N PHE A 94 -6.07 14.45 6.38
CA PHE A 94 -6.77 14.21 5.13
C PHE A 94 -6.33 15.16 4.01
N ARG A 95 -6.27 16.46 4.28
CA ARG A 95 -6.04 17.48 3.25
C ARG A 95 -4.57 17.80 3.02
N ASN A 96 -3.73 17.73 4.07
CA ASN A 96 -2.36 18.22 4.03
C ASN A 96 -1.32 17.10 3.99
N LEU A 97 -1.57 15.96 4.68
CA LEU A 97 -0.60 14.86 4.71
C LEU A 97 -0.80 13.87 3.57
N ILE A 98 -2.04 13.58 3.15
CA ILE A 98 -2.28 12.71 2.00
C ILE A 98 -2.07 13.52 0.72
N SER A 99 -1.03 13.20 -0.05
CA SER A 99 -0.62 13.94 -1.23
C SER A 99 -1.05 13.31 -2.56
N ALA A 100 -1.44 12.05 -2.54
CA ALA A 100 -1.89 11.27 -3.71
C ALA A 100 -2.67 10.05 -3.25
N TYR A 101 -3.43 9.44 -4.16
CA TYR A 101 -4.01 8.11 -3.99
C TYR A 101 -3.54 7.19 -5.12
N PHE A 102 -3.31 5.94 -4.79
CA PHE A 102 -3.30 4.82 -5.72
C PHE A 102 -4.55 3.99 -5.45
N ILE A 103 -5.33 3.70 -6.49
CA ILE A 103 -6.51 2.83 -6.44
C ILE A 103 -6.21 1.58 -7.26
N SER A 104 -6.24 0.44 -6.59
CA SER A 104 -5.88 -0.85 -7.18
C SER A 104 -6.88 -1.31 -8.25
N HIS A 105 -8.18 -1.15 -7.97
CA HIS A 105 -9.28 -1.48 -8.87
C HIS A 105 -10.58 -0.76 -8.47
N GLY A 106 -11.63 -0.93 -9.27
CA GLY A 106 -12.85 -0.13 -9.19
C GLY A 106 -13.94 -0.66 -8.26
N HIS A 107 -13.70 -1.64 -7.40
CA HIS A 107 -14.70 -2.12 -6.44
C HIS A 107 -14.96 -1.11 -5.33
N LEU A 108 -16.20 -1.08 -4.86
CA LEU A 108 -16.68 -0.06 -3.92
C LEU A 108 -15.91 -0.05 -2.59
N ASP A 109 -15.54 -1.24 -2.09
CA ASP A 109 -14.80 -1.41 -0.84
C ASP A 109 -13.34 -0.95 -0.89
N HIS A 110 -12.86 -0.54 -2.08
CA HIS A 110 -11.54 0.06 -2.27
C HIS A 110 -11.58 1.57 -2.53
N LEU A 111 -12.76 2.18 -2.70
CA LEU A 111 -12.85 3.59 -3.06
C LEU A 111 -14.02 4.37 -2.45
N ALA A 112 -14.93 3.72 -1.70
CA ALA A 112 -16.11 4.39 -1.13
C ALA A 112 -15.75 5.61 -0.27
N GLY A 113 -14.73 5.49 0.58
CA GLY A 113 -14.27 6.57 1.43
C GLY A 113 -13.74 7.77 0.65
N LEU A 114 -13.02 7.55 -0.45
CA LEU A 114 -12.56 8.60 -1.35
C LEU A 114 -13.74 9.34 -1.98
N ILE A 115 -14.70 8.59 -2.54
CA ILE A 115 -15.86 9.18 -3.22
C ILE A 115 -16.66 10.03 -2.24
N ILE A 116 -17.03 9.48 -1.07
CA ILE A 116 -17.84 10.19 -0.08
C ILE A 116 -17.10 11.40 0.50
N ALA A 117 -15.80 11.31 0.74
CA ALA A 117 -15.02 12.41 1.32
C ALA A 117 -14.61 13.50 0.32
N SER A 118 -14.72 13.25 -0.99
CA SER A 118 -14.24 14.13 -2.05
C SER A 118 -14.67 15.60 -1.96
N PRO A 119 -15.89 15.96 -1.46
CA PRO A 119 -16.28 17.37 -1.30
C PRO A 119 -15.42 18.17 -0.33
N GLN A 120 -14.74 17.50 0.59
CA GLN A 120 -13.90 18.13 1.63
C GLN A 120 -12.40 17.95 1.37
N ASP A 121 -12.03 17.27 0.29
CA ASP A 121 -10.62 17.01 0.00
C ASP A 121 -9.91 18.20 -0.67
N SER A 122 -8.58 18.16 -0.67
CA SER A 122 -7.69 19.08 -1.38
C SER A 122 -7.29 18.53 -2.74
N LYS A 123 -6.79 19.41 -3.63
CA LYS A 123 -6.32 19.00 -4.95
C LYS A 123 -5.16 18.01 -4.85
N LYS A 124 -5.30 16.82 -5.47
CA LYS A 124 -4.27 15.78 -5.53
C LYS A 124 -4.47 14.82 -6.71
N PRO A 125 -3.43 14.11 -7.15
CA PRO A 125 -3.55 13.08 -8.18
C PRO A 125 -4.12 11.79 -7.60
N ILE A 126 -4.90 11.07 -8.44
CA ILE A 126 -5.26 9.67 -8.27
C ILE A 126 -4.55 8.89 -9.37
N TYR A 127 -3.92 7.78 -9.00
CA TYR A 127 -3.25 6.86 -9.89
C TYR A 127 -3.95 5.50 -9.85
N GLY A 128 -3.98 4.81 -10.99
CA GLY A 128 -4.52 3.47 -11.14
C GLY A 128 -4.26 2.95 -12.54
N SER A 129 -4.65 1.71 -12.82
CA SER A 129 -4.67 1.20 -14.18
C SER A 129 -5.61 2.02 -15.08
N ALA A 130 -5.47 1.91 -16.39
CA ALA A 130 -6.38 2.60 -17.32
C ALA A 130 -7.84 2.22 -17.04
N GLU A 131 -8.11 0.96 -16.76
CA GLU A 131 -9.46 0.44 -16.47
C GLU A 131 -9.99 1.01 -15.13
N THR A 132 -9.16 1.06 -14.08
CA THR A 132 -9.52 1.66 -12.79
C THR A 132 -9.85 3.15 -12.94
N ILE A 133 -9.04 3.88 -13.69
CA ILE A 133 -9.25 5.31 -13.94
C ILE A 133 -10.53 5.53 -14.78
N ASP A 134 -10.77 4.69 -15.77
CA ASP A 134 -11.99 4.74 -16.56
C ASP A 134 -13.24 4.42 -15.73
N THR A 135 -13.14 3.46 -14.82
CA THR A 135 -14.21 3.13 -13.87
C THR A 135 -14.56 4.34 -12.98
N LEU A 136 -13.55 5.00 -12.37
CA LEU A 136 -13.76 6.21 -11.58
C LEU A 136 -14.48 7.29 -12.39
N ARG A 137 -14.05 7.52 -13.62
CA ARG A 137 -14.56 8.56 -14.50
C ARG A 137 -15.99 8.28 -15.02
N GLN A 138 -16.27 7.03 -15.35
CA GLN A 138 -17.52 6.65 -15.99
C GLN A 138 -18.63 6.32 -15.00
N TYR A 139 -18.30 5.69 -13.89
CA TYR A 139 -19.28 5.14 -12.97
C TYR A 139 -19.40 5.89 -11.65
N TYR A 140 -18.38 6.62 -11.21
CA TYR A 140 -18.41 7.34 -9.94
C TYR A 140 -18.51 8.86 -10.14
N PHE A 141 -17.51 9.49 -10.73
CA PHE A 141 -17.47 10.96 -10.92
C PHE A 141 -18.22 11.39 -12.18
N ASN A 142 -19.52 11.22 -12.23
CA ASN A 142 -20.34 11.34 -13.45
C ASN A 142 -21.62 12.17 -13.31
N TRP A 143 -21.85 12.84 -12.18
CA TRP A 143 -23.05 13.61 -11.82
C TRP A 143 -24.35 12.79 -11.67
N LYS A 144 -24.28 11.45 -11.87
CA LYS A 144 -25.40 10.53 -11.63
C LYS A 144 -25.24 9.82 -10.31
N VAL A 145 -24.05 9.24 -10.07
CA VAL A 145 -23.71 8.58 -8.81
C VAL A 145 -23.11 9.57 -7.82
N TRP A 146 -22.14 10.39 -8.28
CA TRP A 146 -21.52 11.43 -7.45
C TRP A 146 -21.11 12.64 -8.31
N PRO A 147 -21.04 13.87 -7.74
CA PRO A 147 -20.51 15.01 -8.46
C PRO A 147 -19.12 14.75 -9.01
N ASN A 148 -18.82 15.31 -10.17
CA ASN A 148 -17.54 15.05 -10.83
C ASN A 148 -16.41 15.87 -10.20
N PHE A 149 -15.81 15.32 -9.14
CA PHE A 149 -14.62 15.90 -8.49
C PHE A 149 -13.32 15.69 -9.27
N SER A 150 -13.35 14.99 -10.41
CA SER A 150 -12.19 14.80 -11.26
C SER A 150 -11.94 15.94 -12.25
N ASP A 151 -10.82 15.86 -12.95
CA ASP A 151 -10.41 16.76 -14.04
C ASP A 151 -10.88 16.28 -15.42
N SER A 152 -11.57 15.16 -15.51
CA SER A 152 -11.97 14.50 -16.76
C SER A 152 -13.37 13.89 -16.66
N GLY A 153 -13.87 13.33 -17.78
CA GLY A 153 -15.20 12.73 -17.81
C GLY A 153 -16.33 13.70 -18.15
N SER A 154 -17.57 13.29 -17.88
CA SER A 154 -18.79 14.01 -18.29
C SER A 154 -19.21 15.09 -17.29
N GLY A 155 -19.91 16.11 -17.81
CA GLY A 155 -20.45 17.22 -17.02
C GLY A 155 -19.39 18.20 -16.53
N GLN A 156 -19.79 19.06 -15.58
CA GLN A 156 -18.87 20.01 -14.96
C GLN A 156 -17.79 19.28 -14.16
N ARG A 157 -16.53 19.65 -14.38
CA ARG A 157 -15.36 19.08 -13.70
C ARG A 157 -14.96 20.02 -12.56
N LEU A 158 -15.00 19.51 -11.32
CA LEU A 158 -14.63 20.30 -10.13
C LEU A 158 -13.11 20.34 -9.93
N GLY A 159 -12.37 19.35 -10.49
CA GLY A 159 -10.90 19.37 -10.57
C GLY A 159 -10.19 19.23 -9.23
N THR A 160 -10.82 18.61 -8.23
CA THR A 160 -10.16 18.22 -6.98
C THR A 160 -9.16 17.12 -7.24
N TYR A 161 -9.51 16.15 -8.09
CA TYR A 161 -8.65 15.02 -8.42
C TYR A 161 -8.19 15.07 -9.87
N ARG A 162 -6.87 14.92 -10.07
CA ARG A 162 -6.29 14.65 -11.38
C ARG A 162 -6.16 13.14 -11.58
N LEU A 163 -6.90 12.60 -12.54
CA LEU A 163 -6.89 11.19 -12.83
C LEU A 163 -5.69 10.82 -13.73
N ASN A 164 -4.87 9.86 -13.30
CA ASN A 164 -3.67 9.46 -14.02
C ASN A 164 -3.63 7.94 -14.17
N ALA A 165 -3.44 7.48 -15.40
CA ALA A 165 -3.22 6.08 -15.75
C ALA A 165 -1.79 5.91 -16.29
N PRO A 166 -0.78 5.71 -15.43
CA PRO A 166 0.58 5.42 -15.88
C PRO A 166 0.60 4.13 -16.69
N ARG A 167 1.54 4.03 -17.63
CA ARG A 167 1.71 2.77 -18.36
C ARG A 167 2.16 1.68 -17.40
N PRO A 168 1.61 0.45 -17.50
CA PRO A 168 2.08 -0.67 -16.70
C PRO A 168 3.59 -0.85 -16.81
N GLU A 169 4.22 -1.28 -15.71
CA GLU A 169 5.65 -1.57 -15.60
C GLU A 169 6.59 -0.36 -15.84
N GLN A 170 6.03 0.86 -15.96
CA GLN A 170 6.82 2.08 -16.05
C GLN A 170 6.81 2.85 -14.73
N ARG A 171 8.00 3.35 -14.35
CA ARG A 171 8.16 4.18 -13.16
C ARG A 171 7.54 5.55 -13.35
N PHE A 172 6.86 6.03 -12.31
CA PHE A 172 6.30 7.39 -12.24
C PHE A 172 6.37 7.93 -10.81
N SER A 173 6.35 9.25 -10.65
CA SER A 173 6.35 9.86 -9.32
C SER A 173 4.94 9.93 -8.72
N LEU A 174 4.81 9.57 -7.45
CA LEU A 174 3.56 9.54 -6.69
C LEU A 174 3.25 10.90 -6.05
N GLY A 175 2.88 11.86 -6.88
CA GLY A 175 2.52 13.20 -6.44
C GLY A 175 3.67 13.91 -5.72
N LEU A 176 3.37 14.51 -4.56
CA LEU A 176 4.33 15.24 -3.73
C LEU A 176 4.87 14.41 -2.56
N SER A 177 4.73 13.08 -2.61
CA SER A 177 5.17 12.18 -1.53
C SER A 177 6.68 11.95 -1.52
N GLY A 178 7.37 12.26 -2.62
CA GLY A 178 8.76 11.90 -2.83
C GLY A 178 8.98 10.40 -3.12
N LEU A 179 7.90 9.64 -3.28
CA LEU A 179 7.92 8.22 -3.65
C LEU A 179 7.75 8.07 -5.16
N ASP A 180 8.38 7.04 -5.71
CA ASP A 180 8.10 6.55 -7.05
C ASP A 180 7.24 5.29 -7.00
N GLY A 181 6.43 5.06 -8.04
CA GLY A 181 5.56 3.90 -8.20
C GLY A 181 5.79 3.18 -9.52
N VAL A 182 5.51 1.88 -9.53
CA VAL A 182 5.36 1.05 -10.74
C VAL A 182 4.13 0.20 -10.55
N ILE A 183 3.18 0.25 -11.52
CA ILE A 183 1.94 -0.53 -11.48
C ILE A 183 2.12 -1.83 -12.26
N TYR A 184 1.73 -2.95 -11.66
CA TYR A 184 1.70 -4.27 -12.28
C TYR A 184 0.26 -4.81 -12.28
N PRO A 185 -0.21 -5.42 -13.38
CA PRO A 185 -1.56 -5.98 -13.43
C PRO A 185 -1.72 -7.20 -12.53
N LEU A 186 -2.92 -7.38 -11.99
CA LEU A 186 -3.38 -8.54 -11.25
C LEU A 186 -4.71 -9.03 -11.83
N SER A 187 -5.09 -10.27 -11.51
CA SER A 187 -6.38 -10.87 -11.90
C SER A 187 -7.26 -11.09 -10.67
N HIS A 188 -8.52 -10.67 -10.76
CA HIS A 188 -9.46 -10.71 -9.64
C HIS A 188 -10.88 -11.04 -10.14
N GLY A 189 -11.21 -12.33 -10.29
CA GLY A 189 -12.56 -12.79 -10.64
C GLY A 189 -13.11 -12.21 -11.95
N GLY A 190 -12.26 -11.97 -12.94
CA GLY A 190 -12.63 -11.33 -14.22
C GLY A 190 -12.57 -9.80 -14.21
N VAL A 191 -12.21 -9.19 -13.09
CA VAL A 191 -11.93 -7.75 -12.95
C VAL A 191 -10.42 -7.52 -12.97
N SER A 192 -9.99 -6.46 -13.65
CA SER A 192 -8.59 -6.02 -13.61
C SER A 192 -8.29 -5.35 -12.27
N SER A 193 -7.28 -5.83 -11.60
CA SER A 193 -6.72 -5.24 -10.38
C SER A 193 -5.24 -4.92 -10.57
N SER A 194 -4.61 -4.34 -9.59
CA SER A 194 -3.21 -3.92 -9.72
C SER A 194 -2.43 -4.02 -8.41
N MET A 195 -1.13 -4.36 -8.53
CA MET A 195 -0.14 -4.19 -7.50
C MET A 195 0.64 -2.90 -7.76
N LEU A 196 0.91 -2.12 -6.73
CA LEU A 196 1.83 -0.99 -6.75
C LEU A 196 3.13 -1.36 -6.06
N LEU A 197 4.25 -1.28 -6.77
CA LEU A 197 5.59 -1.29 -6.18
C LEU A 197 6.00 0.15 -5.91
N VAL A 198 6.07 0.51 -4.64
CA VAL A 198 6.55 1.82 -4.17
C VAL A 198 8.05 1.74 -3.96
N SER A 199 8.80 2.78 -4.33
CA SER A 199 10.24 2.82 -4.12
C SER A 199 10.76 4.19 -3.72
N ARG A 200 11.83 4.20 -2.89
CA ARG A 200 12.63 5.36 -2.52
C ARG A 200 13.99 4.93 -1.99
N ASN A 201 15.05 5.68 -2.30
CA ASN A 201 16.40 5.47 -1.75
C ASN A 201 16.91 4.02 -1.85
N ASN A 202 16.64 3.37 -3.00
CA ASN A 202 16.99 1.95 -3.23
C ASN A 202 16.25 0.95 -2.33
N GLU A 203 15.14 1.34 -1.74
CA GLU A 203 14.24 0.48 -0.98
C GLU A 203 12.87 0.44 -1.65
N SER A 204 12.14 -0.66 -1.43
CA SER A 204 10.84 -0.89 -2.04
C SER A 204 9.84 -1.50 -1.06
N PHE A 205 8.56 -1.26 -1.33
CA PHE A 205 7.43 -1.83 -0.62
C PHE A 205 6.34 -2.17 -1.63
N ALA A 206 5.68 -3.33 -1.50
CA ALA A 206 4.64 -3.75 -2.44
C ALA A 206 3.25 -3.68 -1.79
N TYR A 207 2.28 -3.10 -2.50
CA TYR A 207 0.88 -3.11 -2.12
C TYR A 207 0.06 -3.82 -3.19
N PHE A 208 -0.63 -4.88 -2.81
CA PHE A 208 -1.52 -5.63 -3.68
C PHE A 208 -2.95 -5.16 -3.49
N GLY A 209 -3.63 -4.87 -4.60
CA GLY A 209 -5.09 -4.93 -4.64
C GLY A 209 -5.58 -6.36 -4.57
N ASP A 210 -6.87 -6.55 -4.68
CA ASP A 210 -7.47 -7.89 -4.66
C ASP A 210 -6.94 -8.74 -5.79
N THR A 211 -6.69 -10.02 -5.51
CA THR A 211 -6.13 -10.96 -6.47
C THR A 211 -6.48 -12.40 -6.14
N GLY A 212 -6.82 -13.18 -7.14
CA GLY A 212 -6.87 -14.63 -7.05
C GLY A 212 -5.52 -15.28 -7.38
N ALA A 213 -5.34 -16.53 -6.99
CA ALA A 213 -4.17 -17.32 -7.39
C ALA A 213 -4.18 -17.57 -8.91
N ASP A 214 -3.02 -17.46 -9.56
CA ASP A 214 -2.88 -17.60 -11.02
C ASP A 214 -3.52 -18.88 -11.56
N LYS A 215 -3.42 -20.00 -10.81
CA LYS A 215 -4.02 -21.29 -11.20
C LYS A 215 -5.55 -21.23 -11.33
N LEU A 216 -6.23 -20.42 -10.50
CA LEU A 216 -7.68 -20.26 -10.49
C LEU A 216 -8.14 -19.20 -11.48
N GLU A 217 -7.42 -18.09 -11.54
CA GLU A 217 -7.65 -16.99 -12.47
C GLU A 217 -7.24 -17.33 -13.90
N LYS A 218 -6.54 -18.45 -14.13
CA LYS A 218 -5.98 -18.84 -15.42
C LYS A 218 -5.10 -17.74 -16.03
N SER A 219 -4.35 -17.07 -15.18
CA SER A 219 -3.47 -15.95 -15.53
C SER A 219 -2.01 -16.28 -15.21
N ARG A 220 -1.14 -15.30 -15.46
CA ARG A 220 0.28 -15.32 -15.07
C ARG A 220 0.70 -13.98 -14.45
N HIS A 221 -0.25 -13.22 -13.97
CA HIS A 221 0.02 -11.89 -13.41
C HIS A 221 0.78 -11.98 -12.10
N LEU A 222 0.38 -12.88 -11.18
CA LEU A 222 1.13 -13.11 -9.94
C LEU A 222 2.52 -13.68 -10.22
N ASP A 223 2.67 -14.63 -11.15
CA ASP A 223 3.99 -15.14 -11.55
C ASP A 223 4.93 -14.01 -12.01
N ALA A 224 4.42 -13.07 -12.83
CA ALA A 224 5.20 -11.93 -13.28
C ALA A 224 5.59 -11.00 -12.12
N VAL A 225 4.64 -10.71 -11.22
CA VAL A 225 4.89 -9.90 -10.01
C VAL A 225 5.93 -10.58 -9.11
N TRP A 226 5.82 -11.90 -8.88
CA TRP A 226 6.76 -12.63 -8.04
C TRP A 226 8.19 -12.62 -8.59
N ARG A 227 8.38 -12.61 -9.91
CA ARG A 227 9.72 -12.44 -10.53
C ARG A 227 10.31 -11.08 -10.19
N VAL A 228 9.51 -10.02 -10.24
CA VAL A 228 9.95 -8.67 -9.88
C VAL A 228 10.31 -8.62 -8.40
N LEU A 229 9.41 -9.05 -7.51
CA LEU A 229 9.65 -9.01 -6.07
C LEU A 229 10.76 -9.94 -5.63
N GLY A 230 10.93 -11.11 -6.28
CA GLY A 230 12.07 -12.00 -6.04
C GLY A 230 13.41 -11.33 -6.33
N ASN A 231 13.48 -10.49 -7.37
CA ASN A 231 14.67 -9.69 -7.64
C ASN A 231 14.88 -8.57 -6.59
N GLU A 232 13.80 -7.91 -6.13
CA GLU A 232 13.88 -6.94 -5.03
C GLU A 232 14.41 -7.58 -3.73
N ILE A 233 13.97 -8.81 -3.42
CA ILE A 233 14.45 -9.59 -2.26
C ILE A 233 15.93 -9.95 -2.41
N LYS A 234 16.35 -10.48 -3.56
CA LYS A 234 17.77 -10.78 -3.83
C LYS A 234 18.68 -9.58 -3.61
N GLN A 235 18.21 -8.41 -3.97
CA GLN A 235 18.93 -7.15 -3.82
C GLN A 235 18.72 -6.50 -2.44
N LYS A 236 18.00 -7.16 -1.52
CA LYS A 236 17.70 -6.70 -0.16
C LYS A 236 16.97 -5.34 -0.12
N ARG A 237 16.18 -5.03 -1.15
CA ARG A 237 15.45 -3.79 -1.28
C ARG A 237 14.02 -3.87 -0.74
N LEU A 238 13.35 -5.02 -0.91
CA LEU A 238 11.96 -5.19 -0.45
C LEU A 238 11.90 -5.20 1.08
N LYS A 239 11.21 -4.23 1.68
CA LYS A 239 11.05 -4.08 3.14
C LYS A 239 9.82 -4.81 3.67
N GLY A 240 8.80 -4.96 2.85
CA GLY A 240 7.57 -5.66 3.18
C GLY A 240 6.55 -5.57 2.07
N LEU A 241 5.44 -6.23 2.28
CA LEU A 241 4.30 -6.15 1.37
C LEU A 241 2.96 -6.25 2.12
N ILE A 242 1.89 -5.74 1.51
CA ILE A 242 0.51 -5.92 1.93
C ILE A 242 -0.19 -6.74 0.86
N ILE A 243 -0.84 -7.82 1.24
CA ILE A 243 -1.59 -8.70 0.34
C ILE A 243 -2.88 -9.18 0.99
N GLU A 244 -3.91 -9.37 0.19
CA GLU A 244 -5.18 -9.89 0.64
C GLU A 244 -5.10 -11.36 1.06
N THR A 245 -5.96 -11.75 2.02
CA THR A 245 -6.33 -13.13 2.29
C THR A 245 -7.77 -13.10 2.80
N SER A 246 -8.72 -13.09 1.88
CA SER A 246 -10.11 -12.70 2.15
C SER A 246 -10.90 -13.78 2.86
N PHE A 247 -10.58 -15.06 2.61
CA PHE A 247 -11.35 -16.20 3.10
C PHE A 247 -10.46 -17.22 3.79
N THR A 248 -11.07 -18.00 4.70
CA THR A 248 -10.43 -19.17 5.32
C THR A 248 -10.30 -20.32 4.31
N ASN A 249 -9.49 -21.33 4.62
CA ASN A 249 -9.30 -22.49 3.75
C ASN A 249 -10.57 -23.37 3.58
N GLN A 250 -11.61 -23.13 4.37
CA GLN A 250 -12.90 -23.81 4.25
C GLN A 250 -13.76 -23.30 3.10
N MET A 251 -13.44 -22.12 2.54
CA MET A 251 -14.15 -21.57 1.40
C MET A 251 -13.89 -22.39 0.14
N PRO A 252 -14.92 -22.91 -0.54
CA PRO A 252 -14.75 -23.63 -1.82
C PRO A 252 -14.12 -22.74 -2.89
N GLU A 253 -13.21 -23.30 -3.71
CA GLU A 253 -12.50 -22.55 -4.76
C GLU A 253 -13.44 -21.83 -5.75
N ASN A 254 -14.61 -22.41 -6.06
CA ASN A 254 -15.61 -21.80 -6.94
C ASN A 254 -16.42 -20.66 -6.29
N GLN A 255 -16.20 -20.36 -5.01
CA GLN A 255 -16.84 -19.27 -4.26
C GLN A 255 -15.84 -18.22 -3.79
N LEU A 256 -14.60 -18.27 -4.28
CA LEU A 256 -13.57 -17.30 -3.90
C LEU A 256 -13.70 -15.95 -4.64
N PHE A 257 -14.37 -15.93 -5.79
CA PHE A 257 -14.59 -14.72 -6.59
C PHE A 257 -13.31 -13.90 -6.86
N GLY A 258 -12.19 -14.60 -7.10
CA GLY A 258 -10.90 -13.95 -7.38
C GLY A 258 -10.14 -13.50 -6.13
N HIS A 259 -10.32 -14.18 -5.01
CA HIS A 259 -9.61 -13.92 -3.77
C HIS A 259 -8.74 -15.10 -3.32
N LEU A 260 -7.90 -14.85 -2.31
CA LEU A 260 -6.99 -15.82 -1.72
C LEU A 260 -7.52 -16.40 -0.41
N THR A 261 -7.11 -17.65 -0.15
CA THR A 261 -7.12 -18.30 1.16
C THR A 261 -5.69 -18.44 1.68
N PRO A 262 -5.45 -18.76 2.96
CA PRO A 262 -4.12 -19.06 3.48
C PRO A 262 -3.34 -20.08 2.65
N ALA A 263 -3.98 -21.19 2.24
CA ALA A 263 -3.33 -22.22 1.43
C ALA A 263 -2.92 -21.72 0.04
N LEU A 264 -3.76 -20.90 -0.61
CA LEU A 264 -3.44 -20.29 -1.88
C LEU A 264 -2.32 -19.26 -1.75
N LEU A 265 -2.37 -18.40 -0.73
CA LEU A 265 -1.31 -17.42 -0.47
C LEU A 265 0.03 -18.12 -0.21
N LEU A 266 0.07 -19.15 0.63
CA LEU A 266 1.31 -19.90 0.89
C LEU A 266 1.85 -20.56 -0.38
N GLY A 267 0.97 -21.09 -1.25
CA GLY A 267 1.37 -21.61 -2.56
C GLY A 267 1.99 -20.53 -3.46
N GLU A 268 1.41 -19.35 -3.49
CA GLU A 268 1.94 -18.20 -4.26
C GLU A 268 3.26 -17.67 -3.66
N LEU A 269 3.39 -17.60 -2.33
CA LEU A 269 4.64 -17.23 -1.68
C LEU A 269 5.75 -18.28 -1.91
N LYS A 270 5.40 -19.54 -2.11
CA LYS A 270 6.38 -20.58 -2.51
C LYS A 270 6.95 -20.31 -3.92
N ASN A 271 6.11 -19.78 -4.84
CA ASN A 271 6.60 -19.34 -6.15
C ASN A 271 7.57 -18.14 -5.99
N LEU A 272 7.22 -17.17 -5.14
CA LEU A 272 8.10 -16.04 -4.81
C LEU A 272 9.44 -16.52 -4.23
N GLU A 273 9.43 -17.50 -3.33
CA GLU A 273 10.65 -18.08 -2.75
C GLU A 273 11.59 -18.63 -3.84
N GLY A 274 11.02 -19.32 -4.83
CA GLY A 274 11.79 -19.80 -5.98
C GLY A 274 12.50 -18.67 -6.73
N TYR A 275 11.81 -17.54 -6.94
CA TYR A 275 12.39 -16.36 -7.58
C TYR A 275 13.35 -15.59 -6.68
N ALA A 276 13.18 -15.65 -5.36
CA ALA A 276 13.98 -14.90 -4.39
C ALA A 276 15.34 -15.56 -4.08
N GLY A 277 15.59 -16.77 -4.55
CA GLY A 277 16.86 -17.47 -4.31
C GLY A 277 16.69 -18.89 -3.78
N GLY A 278 15.46 -19.38 -3.65
CA GLY A 278 15.14 -20.72 -3.18
C GLY A 278 14.86 -20.77 -1.68
N GLU A 279 14.92 -21.96 -1.12
CA GLU A 279 14.52 -22.25 0.26
C GLU A 279 15.17 -21.32 1.29
N GLY A 280 14.32 -20.77 2.18
CA GLY A 280 14.70 -19.85 3.24
C GLY A 280 14.92 -18.41 2.81
N SER A 281 14.80 -18.06 1.52
CA SER A 281 14.99 -16.70 1.03
C SER A 281 13.89 -15.73 1.47
N LEU A 282 12.74 -16.23 1.95
CA LEU A 282 11.65 -15.41 2.49
C LEU A 282 11.68 -15.30 4.01
N LYS A 283 12.64 -15.91 4.70
CA LYS A 283 12.69 -15.89 6.17
C LYS A 283 12.74 -14.47 6.71
N GLY A 284 11.74 -14.12 7.53
CA GLY A 284 11.61 -12.80 8.15
C GLY A 284 11.01 -11.72 7.24
N LEU A 285 10.64 -12.04 5.97
CA LEU A 285 9.92 -11.10 5.12
C LEU A 285 8.60 -10.69 5.82
N LYS A 286 8.39 -9.39 6.01
CA LYS A 286 7.17 -8.85 6.60
C LYS A 286 6.04 -8.85 5.56
N VAL A 287 4.96 -9.59 5.85
CA VAL A 287 3.77 -9.68 5.00
C VAL A 287 2.54 -9.29 5.81
N VAL A 288 1.97 -8.15 5.50
CA VAL A 288 0.72 -7.69 6.12
C VAL A 288 -0.45 -8.38 5.42
N ILE A 289 -1.23 -9.10 6.20
CA ILE A 289 -2.48 -9.73 5.74
C ILE A 289 -3.60 -8.71 5.82
N SER A 290 -4.26 -8.50 4.70
CA SER A 290 -5.30 -7.49 4.50
C SER A 290 -6.58 -8.09 3.93
N HIS A 291 -7.61 -7.26 3.81
CA HIS A 291 -8.87 -7.55 3.09
C HIS A 291 -9.61 -8.78 3.60
N ILE A 292 -9.43 -9.14 4.88
CA ILE A 292 -10.17 -10.26 5.48
C ILE A 292 -11.67 -9.89 5.52
N LYS A 293 -12.51 -10.73 4.93
CA LYS A 293 -13.97 -10.51 4.95
C LYS A 293 -14.53 -10.93 6.30
N PRO A 294 -15.15 -10.02 7.08
CA PRO A 294 -15.80 -10.36 8.33
C PRO A 294 -17.00 -11.27 8.09
N SER A 295 -17.39 -12.03 9.11
CA SER A 295 -18.57 -12.88 9.07
C SER A 295 -19.69 -12.31 9.93
N LEU A 296 -20.93 -12.39 9.46
CA LEU A 296 -22.13 -12.09 10.24
C LEU A 296 -22.69 -13.34 10.94
N THR A 297 -22.00 -14.49 10.82
CA THR A 297 -22.37 -15.72 11.50
C THR A 297 -21.90 -15.68 12.95
N ALA A 298 -22.82 -15.93 13.89
CA ALA A 298 -22.49 -15.92 15.30
C ALA A 298 -21.37 -16.93 15.64
N GLY A 299 -20.36 -16.48 16.37
CA GLY A 299 -19.21 -17.30 16.78
C GLY A 299 -18.16 -17.53 15.69
N ALA A 300 -18.33 -17.01 14.47
CA ALA A 300 -17.30 -17.07 13.44
C ALA A 300 -16.31 -15.91 13.61
N ASP A 301 -15.01 -16.24 13.59
CA ASP A 301 -13.91 -15.28 13.56
C ASP A 301 -12.95 -15.62 12.40
N PRO A 302 -13.25 -15.18 11.16
CA PRO A 302 -12.40 -15.45 10.01
C PRO A 302 -10.97 -14.94 10.20
N ARG A 303 -10.79 -13.85 10.94
CA ARG A 303 -9.46 -13.27 11.18
C ARG A 303 -8.59 -14.18 12.05
N ALA A 304 -9.14 -14.67 13.15
CA ALA A 304 -8.43 -15.63 14.02
C ALA A 304 -8.14 -16.93 13.29
N GLU A 305 -9.09 -17.43 12.49
CA GLU A 305 -8.93 -18.66 11.71
C GLU A 305 -7.85 -18.51 10.61
N ILE A 306 -7.85 -17.44 9.84
CA ILE A 306 -6.82 -17.14 8.82
C ILE A 306 -5.45 -17.05 9.48
N HIS A 307 -5.35 -16.34 10.62
CA HIS A 307 -4.09 -16.25 11.37
C HIS A 307 -3.59 -17.64 11.77
N HIS A 308 -4.45 -18.45 12.35
CA HIS A 308 -4.10 -19.81 12.77
C HIS A 308 -3.65 -20.69 11.58
N GLN A 309 -4.37 -20.64 10.46
CA GLN A 309 -4.05 -21.41 9.25
C GLN A 309 -2.72 -21.00 8.62
N LEU A 310 -2.40 -19.71 8.63
CA LEU A 310 -1.10 -19.21 8.15
C LEU A 310 0.04 -19.66 9.08
N GLU A 311 -0.10 -19.47 10.40
CA GLU A 311 0.93 -19.83 11.38
C GLU A 311 1.25 -21.33 11.37
N GLN A 312 0.22 -22.18 11.33
CA GLN A 312 0.40 -23.63 11.32
C GLN A 312 1.15 -24.15 10.08
N ASN A 313 1.07 -23.45 8.95
CA ASN A 313 1.61 -23.92 7.67
C ASN A 313 2.76 -23.03 7.17
N ASN A 314 3.31 -22.15 8.01
CA ASN A 314 4.36 -21.22 7.66
C ASN A 314 5.76 -21.86 7.58
N HIS A 315 5.95 -22.76 6.63
CA HIS A 315 7.27 -23.38 6.39
C HIS A 315 8.25 -22.43 5.68
N LEU A 316 7.79 -21.28 5.19
CA LEU A 316 8.61 -20.28 4.49
C LEU A 316 9.33 -19.32 5.46
N GLY A 317 8.95 -19.33 6.75
CA GLY A 317 9.51 -18.45 7.76
C GLY A 317 9.15 -16.96 7.56
N VAL A 318 8.06 -16.68 6.85
CA VAL A 318 7.53 -15.34 6.64
C VAL A 318 6.99 -14.77 7.96
N ASN A 319 7.14 -13.48 8.19
CA ASN A 319 6.54 -12.79 9.33
C ASN A 319 5.19 -12.21 8.92
N PHE A 320 4.10 -12.94 9.20
CA PHE A 320 2.73 -12.48 8.95
C PHE A 320 2.29 -11.45 9.98
N LEU A 321 1.83 -10.30 9.52
CA LEU A 321 1.41 -9.17 10.35
C LEU A 321 -0.08 -8.89 10.13
N PHE A 322 -0.83 -8.69 11.20
CA PHE A 322 -2.27 -8.43 11.19
C PHE A 322 -2.55 -7.07 11.82
N MET A 323 -2.54 -6.03 11.03
CA MET A 323 -2.86 -4.67 11.49
C MET A 323 -4.35 -4.54 11.85
N GLN A 324 -4.65 -3.71 12.82
CA GLN A 324 -6.00 -3.23 13.11
C GLN A 324 -6.16 -1.81 12.57
N GLN A 325 -7.40 -1.39 12.35
CA GLN A 325 -7.69 -0.01 11.96
C GLN A 325 -7.07 0.98 12.93
N GLY A 326 -6.34 1.93 12.41
CA GLY A 326 -5.63 2.96 13.16
C GLY A 326 -4.18 2.60 13.52
N ASP A 327 -3.73 1.35 13.38
CA ASP A 327 -2.35 0.98 13.65
C ASP A 327 -1.35 1.63 12.69
N SER A 328 -0.12 1.80 13.15
CA SER A 328 1.02 2.13 12.29
C SER A 328 2.17 1.16 12.51
N LEU A 329 2.87 0.78 11.43
CA LEU A 329 4.04 -0.08 11.44
C LEU A 329 5.17 0.56 10.62
N GLU A 330 6.41 0.27 11.02
CA GLU A 330 7.63 0.64 10.30
C GLU A 330 8.28 -0.61 9.68
N PHE A 331 8.81 -0.40 8.46
CA PHE A 331 9.35 -1.48 7.60
C PHE A 331 10.78 -1.21 7.17
#